data_e956228269b3df32461bc1b72f962e2b
#
_entry.id   e956228269b3df32461bc1b72f962e2b
#
_cell.length_a   1.000
_cell.length_b   1.000
_cell.length_c   1.000
_cell.angle_alpha   90.00
_cell.angle_beta   90.00
_cell.angle_gamma   90.00
#
_symmetry.space_group_name_H-M   'P 1'
#
loop_
_entity.id
_entity.type
_entity.pdbx_description
1 polymer ?
#
loop_
_entity_poly.entity_id
_entity_poly.type
_entity_poly.pdbx_seq_one_letter_code
_entity_poly.pdbx_strand_id
1 'polypeptide(L)'
;MRKAMAWLFMFLFILLLTSLGMAADKPTNERTFKATLSGNEEVLPVKTKAKGEAKFQITKEGDKLTYTLIISGIRDVTAGYVQKGKKGENGPPVIDLFTEPKREDASGTLLAEGKVEPYLLIGPLKGKSLTSLIQLMESGEAYVNIQTKKHPDGEIRGQIK
;
A
#
# COMPACT_ATOMS: atom_id res chain seq x y z
N MET A 1 -47.72 -36.22 -58.14
CA MET A 1 -47.84 -36.83 -56.81
C MET A 1 -46.56 -36.51 -56.07
N ARG A 2 -46.45 -35.37 -55.55
CA ARG A 2 -46.60 -34.79 -54.21
C ARG A 2 -46.00 -35.70 -53.13
N LYS A 3 -44.74 -35.59 -52.84
CA LYS A 3 -44.21 -35.84 -51.46
C LYS A 3 -42.82 -35.24 -51.29
N ALA A 4 -42.73 -34.49 -50.24
CA ALA A 4 -41.55 -34.23 -49.38
C ALA A 4 -40.47 -33.27 -49.89
N MET A 5 -40.80 -32.00 -49.76
CA MET A 5 -39.80 -30.96 -49.63
C MET A 5 -40.04 -30.24 -48.30
N ALA A 6 -39.68 -30.91 -47.26
CA ALA A 6 -39.84 -30.40 -45.88
C ALA A 6 -38.83 -31.05 -44.96
N TRP A 7 -37.55 -30.85 -45.17
CA TRP A 7 -36.53 -31.21 -44.15
C TRP A 7 -35.21 -30.47 -44.41
N LEU A 8 -35.23 -29.16 -44.54
CA LEU A 8 -33.97 -28.45 -44.64
C LEU A 8 -34.04 -27.09 -43.91
N PHE A 9 -34.67 -27.10 -42.73
CA PHE A 9 -34.60 -25.96 -41.78
C PHE A 9 -34.26 -26.48 -40.38
N MET A 10 -33.19 -27.23 -40.33
CA MET A 10 -32.75 -27.66 -39.03
C MET A 10 -31.23 -27.49 -38.96
N PHE A 11 -30.86 -26.67 -38.00
CA PHE A 11 -29.50 -26.51 -37.46
C PHE A 11 -28.52 -25.64 -38.26
N LEU A 12 -28.79 -24.34 -38.30
CA LEU A 12 -27.68 -23.40 -38.15
C LEU A 12 -27.90 -22.59 -36.87
N PHE A 13 -27.93 -23.31 -35.74
CA PHE A 13 -27.74 -22.68 -34.42
C PHE A 13 -26.23 -22.51 -34.28
N ILE A 14 -25.71 -21.45 -34.88
CA ILE A 14 -24.34 -21.04 -34.64
C ILE A 14 -24.25 -20.64 -33.19
N LEU A 15 -23.64 -21.52 -32.41
CA LEU A 15 -23.22 -21.32 -31.05
C LEU A 15 -22.23 -20.15 -31.05
N LEU A 16 -22.73 -18.95 -30.84
CA LEU A 16 -21.93 -17.76 -30.57
C LEU A 16 -21.36 -17.93 -29.13
N LEU A 17 -20.30 -18.73 -29.01
CA LEU A 17 -19.44 -18.73 -27.86
C LEU A 17 -18.79 -17.35 -27.78
N THR A 18 -19.46 -16.42 -27.11
CA THR A 18 -18.80 -15.25 -26.60
C THR A 18 -17.78 -15.73 -25.56
N SER A 19 -16.56 -15.92 -26.01
CA SER A 19 -15.41 -16.00 -25.13
C SER A 19 -15.39 -14.68 -24.37
N LEU A 20 -15.91 -14.67 -23.14
CA LEU A 20 -15.50 -13.67 -22.15
C LEU A 20 -13.99 -13.85 -22.02
N GLY A 21 -13.25 -13.03 -22.76
CA GLY A 21 -11.84 -12.86 -22.52
C GLY A 21 -11.69 -12.36 -21.09
N MET A 22 -11.37 -13.26 -20.18
CA MET A 22 -10.73 -12.87 -18.93
C MET A 22 -9.47 -12.15 -19.38
N ALA A 23 -9.49 -10.83 -19.29
CA ALA A 23 -8.27 -10.05 -19.37
C ALA A 23 -7.39 -10.61 -18.26
N ALA A 24 -6.47 -11.49 -18.61
CA ALA A 24 -5.41 -11.90 -17.72
C ALA A 24 -4.67 -10.59 -17.39
N ASP A 25 -4.77 -10.18 -16.15
CA ASP A 25 -3.98 -9.06 -15.62
C ASP A 25 -2.53 -9.35 -16.01
N LYS A 26 -2.02 -8.52 -16.92
CA LYS A 26 -0.64 -8.61 -17.36
C LYS A 26 0.20 -8.56 -16.10
N PRO A 27 1.12 -9.50 -15.82
CA PRO A 27 1.92 -9.45 -14.62
C PRO A 27 2.65 -8.12 -14.66
N THR A 28 2.16 -7.16 -13.87
CA THR A 28 2.83 -5.90 -13.65
C THR A 28 4.10 -6.26 -12.91
N ASN A 29 5.23 -6.00 -13.52
CA ASN A 29 6.56 -6.25 -12.95
C ASN A 29 6.84 -5.21 -11.86
N GLU A 30 5.82 -4.95 -11.04
CA GLU A 30 5.81 -4.02 -9.92
C GLU A 30 6.41 -4.69 -8.71
N ARG A 31 7.33 -4.00 -8.06
CA ARG A 31 7.83 -4.41 -6.76
C ARG A 31 6.88 -3.91 -5.67
N THR A 32 6.54 -4.79 -4.74
CA THR A 32 5.67 -4.46 -3.62
C THR A 32 6.41 -4.67 -2.31
N PHE A 33 6.37 -3.67 -1.45
CA PHE A 33 6.81 -3.76 -0.07
C PHE A 33 5.60 -3.64 0.86
N LYS A 34 5.68 -4.25 2.04
CA LYS A 34 4.63 -4.23 3.05
C LYS A 34 5.20 -3.96 4.43
N ALA A 35 4.37 -3.38 5.29
CA ALA A 35 4.66 -3.29 6.72
C ALA A 35 3.39 -3.62 7.50
N THR A 36 3.51 -4.52 8.48
CA THR A 36 2.46 -4.79 9.47
C THR A 36 2.79 -4.03 10.73
N LEU A 37 1.88 -3.14 11.16
CA LEU A 37 2.11 -2.21 12.25
C LEU A 37 1.42 -2.70 13.54
N SER A 38 2.15 -2.61 14.63
CA SER A 38 1.63 -2.89 15.97
C SER A 38 2.41 -2.13 17.05
N GLY A 39 1.82 -1.95 18.22
CA GLY A 39 2.52 -1.34 19.36
C GLY A 39 3.71 -2.17 19.87
N ASN A 40 3.72 -3.49 19.64
CA ASN A 40 4.82 -4.35 20.06
C ASN A 40 6.09 -4.14 19.21
N GLU A 41 5.99 -3.57 18.02
CA GLU A 41 7.13 -3.26 17.14
C GLU A 41 7.75 -1.89 17.45
N GLU A 42 7.14 -1.09 18.33
CA GLU A 42 7.74 0.17 18.80
C GLU A 42 9.01 -0.09 19.62
N VAL A 43 9.94 0.86 19.57
CA VAL A 43 11.09 0.88 20.48
C VAL A 43 10.62 1.46 21.80
N LEU A 44 10.61 0.65 22.87
CA LEU A 44 9.75 0.69 24.03
C LEU A 44 8.31 0.34 23.63
N PRO A 45 7.96 -0.98 23.64
CA PRO A 45 6.65 -1.44 23.19
C PRO A 45 5.48 -0.71 23.82
N VAL A 46 4.50 -0.34 23.01
CA VAL A 46 3.28 0.35 23.41
C VAL A 46 2.14 -0.64 23.54
N LYS A 47 1.47 -0.63 24.70
CA LYS A 47 0.27 -1.44 24.93
C LYS A 47 -0.94 -0.76 24.30
N THR A 48 -1.29 -1.16 23.10
CA THR A 48 -2.43 -0.64 22.34
C THR A 48 -3.19 -1.77 21.62
N LYS A 49 -4.44 -1.50 21.23
CA LYS A 49 -5.23 -2.36 20.35
C LYS A 49 -5.08 -1.96 18.88
N ALA A 50 -4.45 -0.84 18.60
CA ALA A 50 -4.23 -0.34 17.27
C ALA A 50 -3.41 -1.34 16.43
N LYS A 51 -3.82 -1.52 15.17
CA LYS A 51 -3.16 -2.35 14.17
C LYS A 51 -3.16 -1.62 12.84
N GLY A 52 -2.15 -1.86 12.03
CA GLY A 52 -2.08 -1.26 10.70
C GLY A 52 -1.36 -2.12 9.68
N GLU A 53 -1.65 -1.82 8.42
CA GLU A 53 -0.94 -2.36 7.27
C GLU A 53 -0.59 -1.21 6.33
N ALA A 54 0.65 -1.18 5.88
CA ALA A 54 1.09 -0.31 4.81
C ALA A 54 1.58 -1.14 3.63
N LYS A 55 1.20 -0.72 2.43
CA LYS A 55 1.62 -1.31 1.16
C LYS A 55 2.25 -0.22 0.31
N PHE A 56 3.41 -0.50 -0.25
CA PHE A 56 4.12 0.37 -1.18
C PHE A 56 4.28 -0.37 -2.51
N GLN A 57 3.90 0.26 -3.61
CA GLN A 57 4.00 -0.30 -4.95
C GLN A 57 4.91 0.58 -5.80
N ILE A 58 5.87 -0.06 -6.44
CA ILE A 58 6.88 0.61 -7.25
C ILE A 58 6.78 0.08 -8.66
N THR A 59 6.72 0.97 -9.65
CA THR A 59 6.79 0.60 -11.06
C THR A 59 8.10 -0.11 -11.37
N LYS A 60 8.13 -0.89 -12.43
CA LYS A 60 9.32 -1.60 -12.89
C LYS A 60 10.51 -0.67 -13.12
N GLU A 61 10.23 0.50 -13.65
CA GLU A 61 11.21 1.55 -13.95
C GLU A 61 11.75 2.23 -12.69
N GLY A 62 11.06 2.08 -11.54
CA GLY A 62 11.42 2.72 -10.28
C GLY A 62 11.14 4.23 -10.25
N ASP A 63 10.34 4.72 -11.21
CA ASP A 63 10.03 6.14 -11.38
C ASP A 63 8.80 6.60 -10.60
N LYS A 64 7.94 5.64 -10.16
CA LYS A 64 6.72 5.91 -9.41
C LYS A 64 6.63 5.01 -8.19
N LEU A 65 6.24 5.60 -7.08
CA LEU A 65 5.93 4.90 -5.85
C LEU A 65 4.58 5.39 -5.34
N THR A 66 3.69 4.44 -5.08
CA THR A 66 2.41 4.70 -4.42
C THR A 66 2.35 3.98 -3.10
N TYR A 67 1.52 4.47 -2.18
CA TYR A 67 1.28 3.77 -0.92
C TYR A 67 -0.20 3.74 -0.58
N THR A 68 -0.56 2.73 0.19
CA THR A 68 -1.84 2.61 0.88
C THR A 68 -1.54 2.23 2.32
N LEU A 69 -2.17 2.93 3.26
CA LEU A 69 -2.05 2.72 4.69
C LEU A 69 -3.44 2.55 5.28
N ILE A 70 -3.69 1.44 5.95
CA ILE A 70 -4.94 1.14 6.64
C ILE A 70 -4.63 0.87 8.10
N ILE A 71 -5.28 1.59 9.00
CA ILE A 71 -5.09 1.45 10.44
C ILE A 71 -6.46 1.27 11.10
N SER A 72 -6.56 0.40 12.07
CA SER A 72 -7.76 0.17 12.88
C SER A 72 -7.48 0.31 14.36
N GLY A 73 -8.51 0.71 15.13
CA GLY A 73 -8.44 0.81 16.58
C GLY A 73 -7.53 1.93 17.10
N ILE A 74 -7.31 2.98 16.28
CA ILE A 74 -6.47 4.13 16.60
C ILE A 74 -7.34 5.40 16.70
N ARG A 75 -6.91 6.37 17.48
CA ARG A 75 -7.58 7.67 17.64
C ARG A 75 -6.56 8.79 17.80
N ASP A 76 -6.99 10.02 17.53
CA ASP A 76 -6.18 11.22 17.71
C ASP A 76 -4.81 11.15 17.00
N VAL A 77 -4.80 10.60 15.79
CA VAL A 77 -3.59 10.47 14.98
C VAL A 77 -3.07 11.85 14.61
N THR A 78 -1.82 12.13 14.96
CA THR A 78 -1.15 13.42 14.70
C THR A 78 -0.22 13.37 13.49
N ALA A 79 0.46 12.23 13.26
CA ALA A 79 1.38 12.07 12.15
C ALA A 79 1.54 10.61 11.74
N GLY A 80 2.00 10.40 10.50
CA GLY A 80 2.39 9.09 9.98
C GLY A 80 3.58 9.26 9.06
N TYR A 81 4.67 8.55 9.34
CA TYR A 81 5.93 8.68 8.62
C TYR A 81 6.45 7.35 8.12
N VAL A 82 7.18 7.38 7.02
CA VAL A 82 8.27 6.43 6.81
C VAL A 82 9.52 7.03 7.44
N GLN A 83 10.19 6.25 8.28
CA GLN A 83 11.40 6.65 8.97
C GLN A 83 12.57 5.74 8.59
N LYS A 84 13.80 6.27 8.64
CA LYS A 84 15.01 5.48 8.43
C LYS A 84 15.43 4.83 9.75
N GLY A 85 15.61 3.51 9.75
CA GLY A 85 16.11 2.74 10.89
C GLY A 85 15.87 1.24 10.69
N LYS A 86 16.72 0.44 11.31
CA LYS A 86 16.56 -1.01 11.38
C LYS A 86 15.51 -1.39 12.43
N LYS A 87 15.13 -2.66 12.44
CA LYS A 87 14.26 -3.18 13.50
C LYS A 87 14.87 -2.92 14.88
N GLY A 88 14.09 -2.29 15.76
CA GLY A 88 14.53 -1.93 17.12
C GLY A 88 15.32 -0.62 17.22
N GLU A 89 15.46 0.14 16.13
CA GLU A 89 16.15 1.44 16.13
C GLU A 89 15.17 2.55 15.74
N ASN A 90 15.19 3.66 16.46
CA ASN A 90 14.49 4.88 16.06
C ASN A 90 15.40 5.73 15.17
N GLY A 91 14.78 6.39 14.21
CA GLY A 91 15.51 7.25 13.30
C GLY A 91 14.65 8.35 12.68
N PRO A 92 15.24 9.21 11.87
CA PRO A 92 14.57 10.39 11.34
C PRO A 92 13.54 10.05 10.26
N PRO A 93 12.48 10.88 10.11
CA PRO A 93 11.52 10.75 9.05
C PRO A 93 12.16 11.01 7.68
N VAL A 94 11.69 10.25 6.68
CA VAL A 94 12.11 10.36 5.28
C VAL A 94 10.93 10.64 4.34
N ILE A 95 9.69 10.32 4.75
CA ILE A 95 8.43 10.70 4.08
C ILE A 95 7.37 10.98 5.12
N ASP A 96 6.55 12.00 4.88
CA ASP A 96 5.28 12.20 5.54
C ASP A 96 4.17 11.50 4.73
N LEU A 97 3.46 10.55 5.35
CA LEU A 97 2.38 9.78 4.72
C LEU A 97 1.03 10.51 4.76
N PHE A 98 0.95 11.67 5.41
CA PHE A 98 -0.28 12.45 5.55
C PHE A 98 -0.24 13.78 4.80
N THR A 99 0.60 13.88 3.77
CA THR A 99 0.60 15.01 2.84
C THR A 99 -0.71 15.12 2.06
N GLU A 100 -1.36 13.99 1.78
CA GLU A 100 -2.70 13.91 1.20
C GLU A 100 -3.78 13.76 2.28
N PRO A 101 -5.04 14.14 1.99
CA PRO A 101 -6.13 13.98 2.94
C PRO A 101 -6.30 12.52 3.38
N LYS A 102 -6.31 12.31 4.70
CA LYS A 102 -6.63 11.01 5.31
C LYS A 102 -8.12 10.93 5.61
N ARG A 103 -8.67 9.72 5.51
CA ARG A 103 -10.05 9.42 5.91
C ARG A 103 -10.04 8.64 7.21
N GLU A 104 -10.73 9.14 8.21
CA GLU A 104 -10.93 8.46 9.50
C GLU A 104 -12.44 8.30 9.70
N ASP A 105 -12.89 7.09 9.96
CA ASP A 105 -14.29 6.80 10.24
C ASP A 105 -14.61 6.75 11.74
N ALA A 106 -15.89 6.71 12.08
CA ALA A 106 -16.36 6.67 13.46
C ALA A 106 -15.92 5.41 14.23
N SER A 107 -15.50 4.34 13.52
CA SER A 107 -14.99 3.10 14.13
C SER A 107 -13.52 3.21 14.57
N GLY A 108 -12.83 4.29 14.19
CA GLY A 108 -11.39 4.47 14.40
C GLY A 108 -10.57 3.74 13.35
N THR A 109 -11.11 3.59 12.12
CA THR A 109 -10.35 3.14 10.95
C THR A 109 -9.86 4.35 10.19
N LEU A 110 -8.54 4.44 9.98
CA LEU A 110 -7.89 5.47 9.20
C LEU A 110 -7.39 4.87 7.90
N LEU A 111 -7.73 5.51 6.79
CA LEU A 111 -7.21 5.21 5.46
C LEU A 111 -6.44 6.42 4.95
N ALA A 112 -5.20 6.19 4.53
CA ALA A 112 -4.39 7.16 3.80
C ALA A 112 -3.79 6.47 2.56
N GLU A 113 -3.75 7.20 1.47
CA GLU A 113 -3.16 6.74 0.22
C GLU A 113 -2.54 7.93 -0.52
N GLY A 114 -1.52 7.67 -1.30
CA GLY A 114 -0.86 8.74 -2.03
C GLY A 114 0.24 8.25 -2.95
N LYS A 115 0.87 9.23 -3.60
CA LYS A 115 2.06 9.04 -4.42
C LYS A 115 3.25 9.68 -3.72
N VAL A 116 4.39 9.05 -3.81
CA VAL A 116 5.65 9.62 -3.33
C VAL A 116 6.43 10.13 -4.52
N GLU A 117 6.60 11.44 -4.54
CA GLU A 117 7.42 12.13 -5.52
C GLU A 117 8.76 12.53 -4.87
N PRO A 118 9.87 12.67 -5.64
CA PRO A 118 11.19 12.99 -5.07
C PRO A 118 11.21 14.25 -4.20
N TYR A 119 10.38 15.25 -4.52
CA TYR A 119 10.31 16.51 -3.74
C TYR A 119 9.62 16.34 -2.36
N LEU A 120 8.90 15.24 -2.14
CA LEU A 120 8.27 14.90 -0.86
C LEU A 120 9.24 14.19 0.10
N LEU A 121 10.44 13.84 -0.35
CA LEU A 121 11.46 13.26 0.49
C LEU A 121 12.01 14.31 1.47
N ILE A 122 12.07 13.93 2.74
CA ILE A 122 12.50 14.81 3.84
C ILE A 122 13.71 14.24 4.59
N GLY A 123 14.22 14.99 5.55
CA GLY A 123 15.32 14.56 6.41
C GLY A 123 16.54 14.08 5.62
N PRO A 124 17.09 12.91 5.92
CA PRO A 124 18.27 12.36 5.23
C PRO A 124 18.10 12.13 3.73
N LEU A 125 16.85 12.03 3.25
CA LEU A 125 16.54 11.83 1.84
C LEU A 125 16.14 13.09 1.10
N LYS A 126 16.11 14.24 1.74
CA LYS A 126 15.77 15.52 1.10
C LYS A 126 16.69 15.77 -0.09
N GLY A 127 16.07 16.00 -1.27
CA GLY A 127 16.80 16.23 -2.54
C GLY A 127 17.43 14.98 -3.16
N LYS A 128 17.15 13.79 -2.62
CA LYS A 128 17.55 12.51 -3.22
C LYS A 128 16.49 12.01 -4.20
N SER A 129 16.82 10.96 -4.94
CA SER A 129 15.88 10.27 -5.84
C SER A 129 15.03 9.24 -5.09
N LEU A 130 13.93 8.78 -5.72
CA LEU A 130 13.13 7.66 -5.21
C LEU A 130 13.97 6.39 -5.06
N THR A 131 14.99 6.19 -5.89
CA THR A 131 15.92 5.05 -5.78
C THR A 131 16.56 4.97 -4.39
N SER A 132 16.90 6.11 -3.78
CA SER A 132 17.49 6.13 -2.43
C SER A 132 16.50 5.63 -1.37
N LEU A 133 15.21 5.95 -1.50
CA LEU A 133 14.17 5.45 -0.62
C LEU A 133 13.95 3.93 -0.85
N ILE A 134 13.89 3.51 -2.10
CA ILE A 134 13.74 2.11 -2.48
C ILE A 134 14.86 1.27 -1.88
N GLN A 135 16.10 1.74 -1.95
CA GLN A 135 17.26 1.08 -1.35
C GLN A 135 17.13 0.91 0.17
N LEU A 136 16.59 1.92 0.88
CA LEU A 136 16.30 1.79 2.32
C LEU A 136 15.23 0.72 2.60
N MET A 137 14.21 0.62 1.76
CA MET A 137 13.18 -0.42 1.88
C MET A 137 13.77 -1.81 1.61
N GLU A 138 14.55 -1.96 0.55
CA GLU A 138 15.22 -3.22 0.17
C GLU A 138 16.21 -3.70 1.22
N SER A 139 16.94 -2.80 1.86
CA SER A 139 17.90 -3.13 2.91
C SER A 139 17.25 -3.39 4.28
N GLY A 140 15.92 -3.21 4.41
CA GLY A 140 15.22 -3.32 5.69
C GLY A 140 15.59 -2.19 6.66
N GLU A 141 16.01 -1.04 6.16
CA GLU A 141 16.34 0.16 6.94
C GLU A 141 15.25 1.23 6.85
N ALA A 142 14.01 0.84 6.55
CA ALA A 142 12.86 1.70 6.55
C ALA A 142 11.71 1.08 7.34
N TYR A 143 10.99 1.91 8.10
CA TYR A 143 9.81 1.49 8.83
C TYR A 143 8.72 2.55 8.79
N VAL A 144 7.46 2.13 8.96
CA VAL A 144 6.32 3.02 9.15
C VAL A 144 6.11 3.24 10.63
N ASN A 145 5.88 4.49 11.04
CA ASN A 145 5.56 4.89 12.42
C ASN A 145 4.33 5.80 12.40
N ILE A 146 3.35 5.51 13.25
CA ILE A 146 2.13 6.29 13.41
C ILE A 146 2.08 6.89 14.80
N GLN A 147 2.00 8.20 14.86
CA GLN A 147 1.97 8.98 16.08
C GLN A 147 0.56 9.41 16.43
N THR A 148 0.28 9.50 17.73
CA THR A 148 -0.98 10.00 18.26
C THR A 148 -0.72 11.05 19.34
N LYS A 149 -1.76 11.79 19.74
CA LYS A 149 -1.63 12.71 20.88
C LYS A 149 -1.12 12.04 22.15
N LYS A 150 -1.52 10.79 22.38
CA LYS A 150 -1.12 9.99 23.54
C LYS A 150 0.30 9.44 23.42
N HIS A 151 0.73 9.13 22.21
CA HIS A 151 2.03 8.53 21.90
C HIS A 151 2.71 9.36 20.81
N PRO A 152 3.31 10.53 21.17
CA PRO A 152 3.90 11.45 20.20
C PRO A 152 5.15 10.90 19.53
N ASP A 153 5.82 9.90 20.12
CA ASP A 153 6.99 9.24 19.52
C ASP A 153 6.59 8.04 18.64
N GLY A 154 5.36 7.54 18.79
CA GLY A 154 4.79 6.43 18.03
C GLY A 154 3.84 5.58 18.85
N GLU A 155 2.70 5.20 18.31
CA GLU A 155 1.76 4.25 18.90
C GLU A 155 1.85 2.89 18.26
N ILE A 156 2.03 2.83 16.94
CA ILE A 156 2.25 1.59 16.19
C ILE A 156 3.32 1.77 15.14
N ARG A 157 4.14 0.75 14.99
CA ARG A 157 5.27 0.69 14.07
C ARG A 157 5.26 -0.62 13.28
N GLY A 158 5.84 -0.62 12.09
CA GLY A 158 6.08 -1.81 11.29
C GLY A 158 7.28 -1.64 10.37
N GLN A 159 8.22 -2.61 10.38
CA GLN A 159 9.34 -2.63 9.46
C GLN A 159 8.85 -2.93 8.05
N ILE A 160 9.32 -2.17 7.06
CA ILE A 160 9.03 -2.39 5.64
C ILE A 160 9.87 -3.57 5.12
N LYS A 161 9.19 -4.49 4.42
CA LYS A 161 9.79 -5.72 3.85
C LYS A 161 9.24 -5.99 2.46
#